data_d7e297c8c946182dab80909cec9e19fe
#
_entry.id   d7e297c8c946182dab80909cec9e19fe
#
_cell.length_a   1.000
_cell.length_b   1.000
_cell.length_c   1.000
_cell.angle_alpha   90.00
_cell.angle_beta   90.00
_cell.angle_gamma   90.00
#
_symmetry.space_group_name_H-M   'P 1'
#
loop_
_entity.id
_entity.type
_entity.pdbx_description
1 polymer ?
#
loop_
_entity_poly.entity_id
_entity_poly.type
_entity_poly.pdbx_seq_one_letter_code
_entity_poly.pdbx_strand_id
1 'polypeptide(L)'
;RVEQKLFVERKQRVVFGARWDQEKQPQFFMDLAQAYKQKHPETEFAICSGGPLRSNNEYYVDEAKHLANEGIITINENLQKNDYYNILADSRVLFNCALQDWTSNTVSEADALGCNVLFPAYRSFPEVFSNDHTRMYVPWSQQDAMSKLEILLSKPSPSMGQISDWTDSTIDRMIDIMTGKGEQWRRDGPHYR
;
A
#
# COMPACT_ATOMS: atom_id res chain seq x y z
N ARG A 1 -12.00 9.12 -15.65
CA ARG A 1 -12.49 8.88 -14.29
C ARG A 1 -12.48 7.37 -14.07
N VAL A 2 -11.78 6.90 -13.05
CA VAL A 2 -11.75 5.47 -12.71
C VAL A 2 -13.06 5.11 -12.02
N GLU A 3 -13.70 4.03 -12.48
CA GLU A 3 -14.92 3.51 -11.86
C GLU A 3 -14.54 2.63 -10.66
N GLN A 4 -15.12 2.92 -9.50
CA GLN A 4 -14.94 2.08 -8.32
C GLN A 4 -15.88 0.87 -8.40
N LYS A 5 -15.31 -0.33 -8.30
CA LYS A 5 -16.06 -1.58 -8.25
C LYS A 5 -16.46 -1.93 -6.82
N LEU A 6 -17.58 -2.63 -6.68
CA LEU A 6 -17.91 -3.28 -5.41
C LEU A 6 -16.84 -4.32 -5.07
N PHE A 7 -16.56 -4.52 -3.80
CA PHE A 7 -15.50 -5.44 -3.36
C PHE A 7 -15.66 -6.87 -3.91
N VAL A 8 -16.89 -7.35 -3.99
CA VAL A 8 -17.21 -8.69 -4.52
C VAL A 8 -16.91 -8.85 -6.00
N GLU A 9 -16.88 -7.74 -6.75
CA GLU A 9 -16.57 -7.71 -8.18
C GLU A 9 -15.07 -7.58 -8.45
N ARG A 10 -14.28 -7.28 -7.42
CA ARG A 10 -12.83 -7.11 -7.53
C ARG A 10 -12.14 -8.45 -7.61
N LYS A 11 -11.09 -8.51 -8.39
CA LYS A 11 -10.22 -9.68 -8.47
C LYS A 11 -9.57 -9.95 -7.13
N GLN A 12 -9.42 -11.22 -6.79
CA GLN A 12 -8.60 -11.67 -5.66
C GLN A 12 -7.12 -11.46 -6.00
N ARG A 13 -6.74 -10.18 -6.06
CA ARG A 13 -5.42 -9.71 -6.48
C ARG A 13 -4.77 -8.88 -5.40
N VAL A 14 -3.47 -9.15 -5.22
CA VAL A 14 -2.55 -8.39 -4.39
C VAL A 14 -1.60 -7.60 -5.29
N VAL A 15 -1.56 -6.29 -5.14
CA VAL A 15 -0.76 -5.38 -5.96
C VAL A 15 0.43 -4.85 -5.18
N PHE A 16 1.61 -4.87 -5.82
CA PHE A 16 2.77 -4.11 -5.40
C PHE A 16 2.93 -2.92 -6.35
N GLY A 17 2.85 -1.70 -5.83
CA GLY A 17 2.83 -0.46 -6.63
C GLY A 17 4.00 0.50 -6.36
N ALA A 18 5.03 0.06 -5.64
CA ALA A 18 6.21 0.88 -5.34
C ALA A 18 7.36 0.64 -6.35
N ARG A 19 8.43 1.46 -6.27
CA ARG A 19 9.67 1.17 -6.99
C ARG A 19 10.22 -0.20 -6.59
N TRP A 20 10.85 -0.90 -7.52
CA TRP A 20 11.37 -2.25 -7.31
C TRP A 20 12.81 -2.24 -6.76
N ASP A 21 13.11 -1.25 -5.92
CA ASP A 21 14.42 -1.06 -5.31
C ASP A 21 14.49 -1.72 -3.92
N GLN A 22 15.70 -2.04 -3.47
CA GLN A 22 15.94 -2.78 -2.24
C GLN A 22 15.24 -2.18 -1.01
N GLU A 23 15.17 -0.84 -0.91
CA GLU A 23 14.49 -0.17 0.22
C GLU A 23 12.98 -0.39 0.28
N LYS A 24 12.38 -0.87 -0.83
CA LYS A 24 10.97 -1.26 -0.91
C LYS A 24 10.72 -2.73 -0.62
N GLN A 25 11.78 -3.48 -0.24
CA GLN A 25 11.71 -4.88 0.18
C GLN A 25 11.07 -5.82 -0.87
N PRO A 26 11.49 -5.80 -2.17
CA PRO A 26 10.90 -6.64 -3.21
C PRO A 26 11.01 -8.13 -2.88
N GLN A 27 12.09 -8.57 -2.23
CA GLN A 27 12.24 -9.96 -1.80
C GLN A 27 11.11 -10.41 -0.89
N PHE A 28 10.73 -9.57 0.08
CA PHE A 28 9.65 -9.91 1.00
C PHE A 28 8.31 -10.11 0.28
N PHE A 29 8.03 -9.29 -0.74
CA PHE A 29 6.85 -9.47 -1.57
C PHE A 29 6.87 -10.77 -2.38
N MET A 30 8.03 -11.10 -2.98
CA MET A 30 8.21 -12.33 -3.76
C MET A 30 8.05 -13.58 -2.89
N ASP A 31 8.70 -13.60 -1.73
CA ASP A 31 8.61 -14.71 -0.76
C ASP A 31 7.17 -14.89 -0.27
N LEU A 32 6.47 -13.77 0.00
CA LEU A 32 5.06 -13.78 0.39
C LEU A 32 4.18 -14.37 -0.72
N ALA A 33 4.38 -13.94 -1.97
CA ALA A 33 3.61 -14.43 -3.12
C ALA A 33 3.79 -15.94 -3.32
N GLN A 34 5.04 -16.42 -3.27
CA GLN A 34 5.34 -17.85 -3.38
C GLN A 34 4.65 -18.66 -2.27
N ALA A 35 4.83 -18.25 -1.00
CA ALA A 35 4.26 -18.97 0.13
C ALA A 35 2.72 -18.92 0.14
N TYR A 36 2.13 -17.79 -0.23
CA TYR A 36 0.68 -17.62 -0.25
C TYR A 36 0.02 -18.46 -1.35
N LYS A 37 0.60 -18.46 -2.57
CA LYS A 37 0.06 -19.23 -3.69
C LYS A 37 0.13 -20.75 -3.51
N GLN A 38 0.99 -21.25 -2.64
CA GLN A 38 0.99 -22.69 -2.29
C GLN A 38 -0.33 -23.13 -1.65
N LYS A 39 -0.99 -22.22 -0.91
CA LYS A 39 -2.27 -22.48 -0.24
C LYS A 39 -3.47 -21.93 -1.01
N HIS A 40 -3.26 -20.86 -1.76
CA HIS A 40 -4.28 -20.09 -2.47
C HIS A 40 -3.87 -19.84 -3.92
N PRO A 41 -3.82 -20.86 -4.77
CA PRO A 41 -3.31 -20.78 -6.15
C PRO A 41 -4.12 -19.81 -7.03
N GLU A 42 -5.38 -19.54 -6.68
CA GLU A 42 -6.28 -18.61 -7.38
C GLU A 42 -5.94 -17.15 -7.15
N THR A 43 -5.16 -16.81 -6.12
CA THR A 43 -4.81 -15.42 -5.80
C THR A 43 -3.78 -14.89 -6.78
N GLU A 44 -4.07 -13.77 -7.42
CA GLU A 44 -3.14 -13.08 -8.30
C GLU A 44 -2.21 -12.18 -7.49
N PHE A 45 -0.90 -12.20 -7.82
CA PHE A 45 0.08 -11.25 -7.31
C PHE A 45 0.62 -10.43 -8.49
N ALA A 46 0.55 -9.11 -8.42
CA ALA A 46 0.87 -8.23 -9.52
C ALA A 46 1.87 -7.14 -9.11
N ILE A 47 2.94 -7.01 -9.88
CA ILE A 47 3.85 -5.85 -9.81
C ILE A 47 3.36 -4.83 -10.82
N CYS A 48 3.26 -3.56 -10.42
CA CYS A 48 2.87 -2.44 -11.26
C CYS A 48 3.99 -1.40 -11.33
N SER A 49 4.45 -1.08 -12.54
CA SER A 49 5.52 -0.12 -12.81
C SER A 49 5.11 0.86 -13.91
N GLY A 50 5.38 2.16 -13.70
CA GLY A 50 5.16 3.21 -14.70
C GLY A 50 6.17 3.23 -15.84
N GLY A 51 7.23 2.45 -15.75
CA GLY A 51 8.25 2.23 -16.77
C GLY A 51 8.64 0.75 -16.84
N PRO A 52 9.72 0.40 -17.55
CA PRO A 52 10.29 -0.93 -17.47
C PRO A 52 10.65 -1.29 -16.02
N LEU A 53 10.45 -2.54 -15.64
CA LEU A 53 10.83 -3.01 -14.31
C LEU A 53 12.36 -2.93 -14.17
N ARG A 54 12.79 -2.13 -13.22
CA ARG A 54 14.20 -1.88 -12.92
C ARG A 54 14.42 -1.78 -11.43
N SER A 55 15.61 -2.14 -10.99
CA SER A 55 16.03 -2.06 -9.60
C SER A 55 17.46 -1.57 -9.50
N ASN A 56 17.83 -1.02 -8.35
CA ASN A 56 19.23 -0.80 -7.97
C ASN A 56 19.99 -2.11 -7.66
N ASN A 57 19.31 -3.25 -7.70
CA ASN A 57 19.89 -4.59 -7.63
C ASN A 57 19.20 -5.48 -8.68
N GLU A 58 19.92 -5.85 -9.72
CA GLU A 58 19.42 -6.63 -10.87
C GLU A 58 18.86 -8.00 -10.45
N TYR A 59 19.37 -8.59 -9.37
CA TYR A 59 18.85 -9.84 -8.84
C TYR A 59 17.33 -9.81 -8.63
N TYR A 60 16.79 -8.70 -8.11
CA TYR A 60 15.34 -8.61 -7.89
C TYR A 60 14.52 -8.55 -9.17
N VAL A 61 15.09 -8.03 -10.24
CA VAL A 61 14.43 -8.00 -11.56
C VAL A 61 14.41 -9.39 -12.17
N ASP A 62 15.54 -10.09 -12.10
CA ASP A 62 15.69 -11.44 -12.65
C ASP A 62 14.81 -12.44 -11.90
N GLU A 63 14.77 -12.36 -10.57
CA GLU A 63 13.91 -13.19 -9.73
C GLU A 63 12.43 -12.92 -10.01
N ALA A 64 12.02 -11.64 -10.14
CA ALA A 64 10.65 -11.29 -10.51
C ALA A 64 10.24 -11.89 -11.87
N LYS A 65 11.13 -11.82 -12.87
CA LYS A 65 10.90 -12.42 -14.19
C LYS A 65 10.81 -13.94 -14.12
N HIS A 66 11.66 -14.57 -13.31
CA HIS A 66 11.60 -16.01 -13.08
C HIS A 66 10.24 -16.42 -12.48
N LEU A 67 9.79 -15.76 -11.42
CA LEU A 67 8.49 -16.01 -10.80
C LEU A 67 7.31 -15.69 -11.72
N ALA A 68 7.46 -14.72 -12.61
CA ALA A 68 6.45 -14.44 -13.63
C ALA A 68 6.34 -15.56 -14.67
N ASN A 69 7.48 -16.15 -15.10
CA ASN A 69 7.49 -17.30 -16.00
C ASN A 69 6.86 -18.55 -15.35
N GLU A 70 6.98 -18.69 -14.03
CA GLU A 70 6.33 -19.75 -13.26
C GLU A 70 4.85 -19.47 -12.97
N GLY A 71 4.32 -18.30 -13.34
CA GLY A 71 2.93 -17.92 -13.09
C GLY A 71 2.63 -17.57 -11.63
N ILE A 72 3.65 -17.32 -10.82
CA ILE A 72 3.49 -16.93 -9.41
C ILE A 72 3.11 -15.47 -9.31
N ILE A 73 3.72 -14.60 -10.11
CA ILE A 73 3.41 -13.17 -10.16
C ILE A 73 3.11 -12.75 -11.60
N THR A 74 2.53 -11.56 -11.76
CA THR A 74 2.44 -10.87 -13.05
C THR A 74 3.19 -9.55 -12.98
N ILE A 75 3.85 -9.16 -14.08
CA ILE A 75 4.58 -7.89 -14.16
C ILE A 75 3.86 -7.00 -15.16
N ASN A 76 3.35 -5.85 -14.70
CA ASN A 76 2.69 -4.84 -15.51
C ASN A 76 3.63 -3.63 -15.62
N GLU A 77 4.23 -3.46 -16.77
CA GLU A 77 5.22 -2.42 -17.07
C GLU A 77 4.63 -1.30 -17.92
N ASN A 78 5.30 -0.15 -17.92
CA ASN A 78 4.96 1.00 -18.75
C ASN A 78 3.53 1.49 -18.58
N LEU A 79 2.97 1.31 -17.38
CA LEU A 79 1.61 1.71 -17.06
C LEU A 79 1.48 3.24 -17.06
N GLN A 80 0.48 3.73 -17.76
CA GLN A 80 0.00 5.09 -17.54
C GLN A 80 -0.72 5.17 -16.18
N LYS A 81 -0.80 6.36 -15.62
CA LYS A 81 -1.41 6.54 -14.29
C LYS A 81 -2.85 6.01 -14.19
N ASN A 82 -3.64 6.20 -15.24
CA ASN A 82 -5.01 5.69 -15.31
C ASN A 82 -5.06 4.16 -15.34
N ASP A 83 -4.14 3.51 -16.04
CA ASP A 83 -4.08 2.03 -16.09
C ASP A 83 -3.74 1.45 -14.73
N TYR A 84 -2.77 2.06 -14.03
CA TYR A 84 -2.44 1.73 -12.66
C TYR A 84 -3.64 1.88 -11.72
N TYR A 85 -4.37 2.99 -11.81
CA TYR A 85 -5.57 3.21 -11.01
C TYR A 85 -6.69 2.21 -11.33
N ASN A 86 -6.86 1.82 -12.59
CA ASN A 86 -7.81 0.78 -12.97
C ASN A 86 -7.42 -0.59 -12.37
N ILE A 87 -6.12 -0.91 -12.32
CA ILE A 87 -5.63 -2.12 -11.66
C ILE A 87 -5.94 -2.08 -10.16
N LEU A 88 -5.71 -0.96 -9.48
CA LEU A 88 -6.05 -0.81 -8.06
C LEU A 88 -7.55 -0.93 -7.80
N ALA A 89 -8.38 -0.25 -8.60
CA ALA A 89 -9.83 -0.31 -8.48
C ALA A 89 -10.41 -1.70 -8.75
N ASP A 90 -9.71 -2.53 -9.51
CA ASP A 90 -10.06 -3.92 -9.83
C ASP A 90 -9.42 -4.95 -8.86
N SER A 91 -8.63 -4.50 -7.90
CA SER A 91 -7.88 -5.37 -6.98
C SER A 91 -8.42 -5.27 -5.55
N ARG A 92 -8.27 -6.34 -4.77
CA ARG A 92 -8.71 -6.36 -3.38
C ARG A 92 -7.70 -5.77 -2.43
N VAL A 93 -6.40 -5.96 -2.66
CA VAL A 93 -5.36 -5.53 -1.72
C VAL A 93 -4.17 -4.88 -2.43
N LEU A 94 -3.74 -3.72 -1.94
CA LEU A 94 -2.39 -3.20 -2.15
C LEU A 94 -1.51 -3.65 -0.98
N PHE A 95 -0.40 -4.31 -1.29
CA PHE A 95 0.61 -4.69 -0.31
C PHE A 95 1.81 -3.73 -0.39
N ASN A 96 2.14 -3.12 0.73
CA ASN A 96 3.33 -2.30 0.89
C ASN A 96 4.27 -2.94 1.91
N CYS A 97 5.54 -3.10 1.56
CA CYS A 97 6.56 -3.61 2.47
C CYS A 97 7.75 -2.66 2.64
N ALA A 98 7.61 -1.40 2.22
CA ALA A 98 8.66 -0.40 2.38
C ALA A 98 8.89 -0.07 3.86
N LEU A 99 10.16 -0.01 4.25
CA LEU A 99 10.57 0.35 5.60
C LEU A 99 11.16 1.76 5.71
N GLN A 100 11.11 2.54 4.62
CA GLN A 100 11.70 3.89 4.56
C GLN A 100 10.72 4.97 4.10
N ASP A 101 9.45 4.65 3.93
CA ASP A 101 8.45 5.64 3.56
C ASP A 101 8.01 6.46 4.77
N TRP A 102 7.94 7.78 4.60
CA TRP A 102 7.31 8.69 5.56
C TRP A 102 5.80 8.71 5.38
N THR A 103 5.37 8.81 4.13
CA THR A 103 3.99 8.64 3.69
C THR A 103 4.02 7.89 2.38
N SER A 104 3.12 6.93 2.20
CA SER A 104 3.08 6.16 0.97
C SER A 104 1.93 6.64 0.09
N ASN A 105 2.26 7.34 -1.00
CA ASN A 105 1.26 7.76 -1.97
C ASN A 105 0.48 6.57 -2.53
N THR A 106 1.15 5.42 -2.74
CA THR A 106 0.49 4.22 -3.28
C THR A 106 -0.54 3.64 -2.30
N VAL A 107 -0.29 3.73 -0.99
CA VAL A 107 -1.27 3.33 0.05
C VAL A 107 -2.47 4.26 0.01
N SER A 108 -2.24 5.57 -0.04
CA SER A 108 -3.30 6.57 -0.11
C SER A 108 -4.15 6.45 -1.38
N GLU A 109 -3.50 6.24 -2.52
CA GLU A 109 -4.17 6.06 -3.81
C GLU A 109 -5.03 4.78 -3.82
N ALA A 110 -4.53 3.69 -3.27
CA ALA A 110 -5.26 2.43 -3.18
C ALA A 110 -6.49 2.55 -2.27
N ASP A 111 -6.34 3.15 -1.09
CA ASP A 111 -7.45 3.39 -0.17
C ASP A 111 -8.54 4.28 -0.79
N ALA A 112 -8.14 5.37 -1.45
CA ALA A 112 -9.07 6.27 -2.14
C ALA A 112 -9.85 5.58 -3.29
N LEU A 113 -9.30 4.51 -3.86
CA LEU A 113 -9.93 3.68 -4.87
C LEU A 113 -10.71 2.49 -4.28
N GLY A 114 -10.79 2.41 -2.94
CA GLY A 114 -11.47 1.33 -2.21
C GLY A 114 -10.75 -0.02 -2.29
N CYS A 115 -9.46 -0.04 -2.65
CA CYS A 115 -8.59 -1.19 -2.53
C CYS A 115 -8.12 -1.29 -1.08
N ASN A 116 -8.28 -2.43 -0.43
CA ASN A 116 -7.72 -2.62 0.90
C ASN A 116 -6.21 -2.42 0.88
N VAL A 117 -5.63 -1.97 1.98
CA VAL A 117 -4.20 -1.74 2.08
C VAL A 117 -3.60 -2.55 3.23
N LEU A 118 -2.43 -3.14 3.00
CA LEU A 118 -1.65 -3.86 4.01
C LEU A 118 -0.23 -3.32 4.00
N PHE A 119 0.24 -2.84 5.15
CA PHE A 119 1.55 -2.18 5.29
C PHE A 119 2.22 -2.55 6.62
N PRO A 120 3.55 -2.36 6.75
CA PRO A 120 4.26 -2.71 7.98
C PRO A 120 3.93 -1.73 9.13
N ALA A 121 3.78 -2.25 10.34
CA ALA A 121 3.67 -1.44 11.56
C ALA A 121 5.05 -0.83 11.92
N TYR A 122 5.52 0.12 11.11
CA TYR A 122 6.85 0.68 11.21
C TYR A 122 6.89 2.17 10.92
N ARG A 123 7.75 2.91 11.63
CA ARG A 123 7.97 4.36 11.50
C ARG A 123 6.67 5.15 11.53
N SER A 124 6.41 5.93 10.48
CA SER A 124 5.25 6.83 10.37
C SER A 124 3.95 6.13 9.97
N PHE A 125 3.98 4.88 9.50
CA PHE A 125 2.76 4.19 9.07
C PHE A 125 1.67 4.13 10.16
N PRO A 126 1.97 3.71 11.42
CA PRO A 126 0.96 3.71 12.47
C PRO A 126 0.37 5.09 12.75
N GLU A 127 1.19 6.13 12.76
CA GLU A 127 0.76 7.51 13.00
C GLU A 127 -0.10 8.06 11.85
N VAL A 128 0.38 7.89 10.60
CA VAL A 128 -0.28 8.43 9.41
C VAL A 128 -1.59 7.70 9.12
N PHE A 129 -1.66 6.39 9.37
CA PHE A 129 -2.79 5.54 9.02
C PHE A 129 -3.56 5.04 10.25
N SER A 130 -3.62 5.85 11.31
CA SER A 130 -4.54 5.75 12.45
C SER A 130 -4.41 4.51 13.33
N ASN A 131 -3.24 3.88 13.40
CA ASN A 131 -3.01 2.69 14.22
C ASN A 131 -4.02 1.54 13.96
N ASP A 132 -4.53 1.44 12.74
CA ASP A 132 -5.44 0.34 12.37
C ASP A 132 -4.66 -0.97 12.24
N HIS A 133 -4.61 -1.72 13.34
CA HIS A 133 -3.89 -3.00 13.42
C HIS A 133 -4.44 -4.08 12.47
N THR A 134 -5.61 -3.90 11.86
CA THR A 134 -6.14 -4.84 10.86
C THR A 134 -5.41 -4.74 9.53
N ARG A 135 -4.77 -3.59 9.27
CA ARG A 135 -4.06 -3.25 8.03
C ARG A 135 -2.55 -3.21 8.20
N MET A 136 -2.07 -3.48 9.40
CA MET A 136 -0.65 -3.45 9.71
C MET A 136 -0.16 -4.84 10.09
N TYR A 137 1.02 -5.20 9.57
CA TYR A 137 1.71 -6.42 9.96
C TYR A 137 3.05 -6.09 10.64
N VAL A 138 3.51 -7.01 11.47
CA VAL A 138 4.82 -6.91 12.12
C VAL A 138 5.91 -6.96 11.04
N PRO A 139 6.82 -5.97 10.96
CA PRO A 139 7.88 -5.95 9.95
C PRO A 139 8.63 -7.29 9.88
N TRP A 140 8.88 -7.75 8.65
CA TRP A 140 9.50 -9.04 8.30
C TRP A 140 8.77 -10.30 8.78
N SER A 141 7.65 -10.19 9.45
CA SER A 141 6.83 -11.36 9.79
C SER A 141 5.96 -11.78 8.61
N GLN A 142 6.44 -12.74 7.81
CA GLN A 142 5.68 -13.30 6.71
C GLN A 142 4.37 -13.96 7.21
N GLN A 143 4.42 -14.62 8.37
CA GLN A 143 3.25 -15.27 8.95
C GLN A 143 2.16 -14.26 9.31
N ASP A 144 2.52 -13.12 9.94
CA ASP A 144 1.56 -12.09 10.29
C ASP A 144 1.01 -11.39 9.03
N ALA A 145 1.88 -11.09 8.05
CA ALA A 145 1.47 -10.55 6.77
C ALA A 145 0.47 -11.46 6.05
N MET A 146 0.72 -12.79 6.01
CA MET A 146 -0.18 -13.77 5.39
C MET A 146 -1.55 -13.81 6.10
N SER A 147 -1.55 -13.83 7.43
CA SER A 147 -2.81 -13.86 8.22
C SER A 147 -3.66 -12.60 7.99
N LYS A 148 -3.03 -11.44 7.93
CA LYS A 148 -3.70 -10.17 7.61
C LYS A 148 -4.21 -10.14 6.17
N LEU A 149 -3.40 -10.65 5.24
CA LEU A 149 -3.76 -10.72 3.83
C LEU A 149 -5.00 -11.59 3.59
N GLU A 150 -5.13 -12.72 4.26
CA GLU A 150 -6.33 -13.57 4.19
C GLU A 150 -7.59 -12.79 4.59
N ILE A 151 -7.52 -12.02 5.67
CA ILE A 151 -8.65 -11.20 6.14
C ILE A 151 -8.99 -10.12 5.12
N LEU A 152 -7.99 -9.39 4.60
CA LEU A 152 -8.20 -8.29 3.67
C LEU A 152 -8.62 -8.73 2.28
N LEU A 153 -8.28 -9.96 1.87
CA LEU A 153 -8.77 -10.57 0.63
C LEU A 153 -10.21 -11.07 0.75
N SER A 154 -10.70 -11.34 1.96
CA SER A 154 -12.03 -11.91 2.19
C SER A 154 -13.14 -10.87 2.35
N LYS A 155 -12.82 -9.66 2.84
CA LYS A 155 -13.82 -8.62 3.14
C LYS A 155 -13.27 -7.22 2.90
N PRO A 156 -14.16 -6.24 2.59
CA PRO A 156 -13.74 -4.86 2.47
C PRO A 156 -13.33 -4.31 3.84
N SER A 157 -12.33 -3.44 3.85
CA SER A 157 -12.03 -2.58 4.99
C SER A 157 -12.75 -1.24 4.81
N PRO A 158 -13.15 -0.58 5.90
CA PRO A 158 -13.62 0.81 5.81
C PRO A 158 -12.51 1.67 5.20
N SER A 159 -12.84 2.64 4.34
CA SER A 159 -11.83 3.59 3.87
C SER A 159 -11.17 4.28 5.06
N MET A 160 -9.89 4.52 4.97
CA MET A 160 -9.18 5.28 6.00
C MET A 160 -9.68 6.72 6.08
N GLY A 161 -10.30 7.23 4.99
CA GLY A 161 -11.06 8.50 4.92
C GLY A 161 -10.31 9.76 5.36
N GLN A 162 -9.31 9.55 6.16
CA GLN A 162 -8.62 10.54 6.97
C GLN A 162 -7.61 11.39 6.22
N ILE A 163 -7.28 11.01 4.97
CA ILE A 163 -6.25 11.75 4.23
C ILE A 163 -6.78 13.09 3.75
N SER A 164 -8.05 13.14 3.30
CA SER A 164 -8.68 14.41 2.98
C SER A 164 -8.84 15.27 4.24
N ASP A 165 -9.39 14.70 5.31
CA ASP A 165 -9.62 15.41 6.57
C ASP A 165 -8.30 15.87 7.22
N TRP A 166 -7.27 15.03 7.15
CA TRP A 166 -5.94 15.38 7.64
C TRP A 166 -5.27 16.46 6.78
N THR A 167 -5.44 16.40 5.45
CA THR A 167 -4.90 17.40 4.53
C THR A 167 -5.57 18.74 4.75
N ASP A 168 -6.90 18.76 4.84
CA ASP A 168 -7.68 19.98 5.07
C ASP A 168 -7.35 20.58 6.43
N SER A 169 -7.33 19.78 7.49
CA SER A 169 -6.95 20.23 8.84
C SER A 169 -5.50 20.72 8.91
N THR A 170 -4.60 20.13 8.14
CA THR A 170 -3.20 20.57 8.06
C THR A 170 -3.07 21.90 7.33
N ILE A 171 -3.81 22.07 6.23
CA ILE A 171 -3.85 23.33 5.48
C ILE A 171 -4.43 24.44 6.35
N ASP A 172 -5.55 24.21 7.01
CA ASP A 172 -6.17 25.18 7.93
C ASP A 172 -5.20 25.57 9.04
N ARG A 173 -4.51 24.60 9.64
CA ARG A 173 -3.48 24.83 10.65
C ARG A 173 -2.29 25.63 10.13
N MET A 174 -1.85 25.36 8.91
CA MET A 174 -0.79 26.15 8.27
C MET A 174 -1.25 27.60 8.03
N ILE A 175 -2.49 27.81 7.57
CA ILE A 175 -3.08 29.13 7.37
C ILE A 175 -3.15 29.88 8.70
N ASP A 176 -3.59 29.23 9.78
CA ASP A 176 -3.67 29.83 11.11
C ASP A 176 -2.28 30.25 11.64
N ILE A 177 -1.26 29.41 11.42
CA ILE A 177 0.14 29.77 11.77
C ILE A 177 0.61 30.97 10.96
N MET A 178 0.40 30.96 9.65
CA MET A 178 0.84 32.03 8.74
C MET A 178 0.10 33.36 8.99
N THR A 179 -1.14 33.33 9.47
CA THR A 179 -1.96 34.50 9.76
C THR A 179 -1.81 35.02 11.20
N GLY A 180 -0.91 34.42 12.00
CA GLY A 180 -0.67 34.83 13.39
C GLY A 180 -1.70 34.30 14.40
N LYS A 181 -2.65 33.50 13.98
CA LYS A 181 -3.62 32.85 14.89
C LYS A 181 -3.00 31.63 15.60
N GLY A 182 -1.85 31.19 15.18
CA GLY A 182 -1.20 29.98 15.70
C GLY A 182 -0.63 30.07 17.12
N GLU A 183 -0.54 31.27 17.73
CA GLU A 183 -0.06 31.39 19.12
C GLU A 183 -1.05 30.83 20.15
N GLN A 184 -2.36 30.83 19.85
CA GLN A 184 -3.38 30.28 20.71
C GLN A 184 -3.31 28.76 20.78
N TRP A 185 -2.90 28.12 19.68
CA TRP A 185 -2.73 26.67 19.59
C TRP A 185 -1.59 26.12 20.47
N ARG A 186 -0.54 26.90 20.69
CA ARG A 186 0.59 26.50 21.56
C ARG A 186 0.20 26.46 23.04
N ARG A 187 -0.85 27.17 23.43
CA ARG A 187 -1.34 27.20 24.84
C ARG A 187 -2.35 26.11 25.13
N ASP A 188 -3.15 25.72 24.13
CA ASP A 188 -4.32 24.86 24.30
C ASP A 188 -4.17 23.47 23.63
N GLY A 189 -3.07 23.21 22.94
CA GLY A 189 -2.79 21.94 22.28
C GLY A 189 -2.52 20.79 23.26
N PRO A 190 -2.86 19.53 22.91
CA PRO A 190 -2.60 18.39 23.77
C PRO A 190 -1.10 18.28 24.06
N HIS A 191 -0.77 18.30 25.33
CA HIS A 191 0.59 18.03 25.80
C HIS A 191 0.93 16.57 25.47
N TYR A 192 1.67 16.35 24.38
CA TYR A 192 2.35 15.07 24.18
C TYR A 192 3.40 14.93 25.29
N ARG A 193 3.13 14.04 26.23
CA ARG A 193 4.12 13.51 27.15
C ARG A 193 4.74 12.25 26.58
#